data_0eb6443ffb218a14241732d5119fbe82
#
_entry.id   0eb6443ffb218a14241732d5119fbe82
#
_cell.length_a   1.000
_cell.length_b   1.000
_cell.length_c   1.000
_cell.angle_alpha   90.00
_cell.angle_beta   90.00
_cell.angle_gamma   90.00
#
_symmetry.space_group_name_H-M   'P 1'
#
loop_
_entity.id
_entity.type
_entity.pdbx_description
1 polymer ?
#
loop_
_entity_poly.entity_id
_entity_poly.type
_entity_poly.pdbx_seq_one_letter_code
_entity_poly.pdbx_strand_id
1 'polypeptide(L)'
;MTEAQPDKKTAILDTALVLFTTRGFQGTPTSLISREAGVATGTLFFYFATKEDLIDELYRVIKSEAGAAINDGIENKNSIKEKICRVGKNGISWGIKNPEKMQFMEQFAHSPFVSTTAHEEGMSHFLFLQELIREGIKEGVIRNYDPDLLCMMLAASLSGLIARVTAEPDPKKRGLLVGQGMEFLWNGIAA
;
A
#
# COMPACT_ATOMS: atom_id res chain seq x y z
N MET A 1 19.44 3.23 -26.51
CA MET A 1 19.02 3.84 -25.24
C MET A 1 19.45 2.85 -24.15
N THR A 2 20.50 3.17 -23.41
CA THR A 2 21.00 2.35 -22.30
C THR A 2 19.99 2.50 -21.15
N GLU A 3 19.25 1.42 -20.84
CA GLU A 3 18.52 1.35 -19.58
C GLU A 3 19.53 1.56 -18.45
N ALA A 4 19.30 2.58 -17.63
CA ALA A 4 20.10 2.80 -16.44
C ALA A 4 19.97 1.53 -15.57
N GLN A 5 21.06 0.86 -15.27
CA GLN A 5 21.05 -0.25 -14.32
C GLN A 5 20.42 0.25 -13.01
N PRO A 6 19.43 -0.44 -12.45
CA PRO A 6 18.85 -0.04 -11.18
C PRO A 6 19.95 0.05 -10.13
N ASP A 7 19.87 1.06 -9.28
CA ASP A 7 20.77 1.19 -8.13
C ASP A 7 20.74 -0.13 -7.34
N LYS A 8 21.90 -0.56 -6.86
CA LYS A 8 22.05 -1.83 -6.13
C LYS A 8 21.08 -1.93 -4.94
N LYS A 9 20.79 -0.82 -4.28
CA LYS A 9 19.80 -0.77 -3.20
C LYS A 9 18.42 -1.14 -3.71
N THR A 10 17.99 -0.56 -4.82
CA THR A 10 16.71 -0.86 -5.48
C THR A 10 16.63 -2.33 -5.92
N ALA A 11 17.70 -2.86 -6.56
CA ALA A 11 17.74 -4.27 -6.96
C ALA A 11 17.59 -5.24 -5.77
N ILE A 12 18.19 -4.90 -4.61
CA ILE A 12 18.04 -5.69 -3.37
C ILE A 12 16.60 -5.62 -2.87
N LEU A 13 15.99 -4.43 -2.82
CA LEU A 13 14.62 -4.23 -2.35
C LEU A 13 13.60 -4.96 -3.24
N ASP A 14 13.71 -4.85 -4.57
CA ASP A 14 12.82 -5.53 -5.51
C ASP A 14 12.92 -7.06 -5.39
N THR A 15 14.15 -7.57 -5.25
CA THR A 15 14.38 -9.00 -5.03
C THR A 15 13.81 -9.46 -3.68
N ALA A 16 14.01 -8.67 -2.62
CA ALA A 16 13.48 -8.97 -1.30
C ALA A 16 11.95 -8.98 -1.29
N LEU A 17 11.29 -8.06 -2.00
CA LEU A 17 9.83 -8.04 -2.17
C LEU A 17 9.32 -9.38 -2.70
N VAL A 18 9.86 -9.85 -3.82
CA VAL A 18 9.46 -11.11 -4.45
C VAL A 18 9.73 -12.30 -3.53
N LEU A 19 10.89 -12.35 -2.90
CA LEU A 19 11.27 -13.48 -2.05
C LEU A 19 10.47 -13.51 -0.74
N PHE A 20 10.25 -12.37 -0.09
CA PHE A 20 9.44 -12.31 1.13
C PHE A 20 7.99 -12.68 0.88
N THR A 21 7.40 -12.23 -0.23
CA THR A 21 6.01 -12.56 -0.58
C THR A 21 5.81 -14.03 -0.96
N THR A 22 6.82 -14.65 -1.62
CA THR A 22 6.69 -16.03 -2.11
C THR A 22 7.17 -17.07 -1.10
N ARG A 23 8.17 -16.77 -0.24
CA ARG A 23 8.82 -17.72 0.67
C ARG A 23 8.65 -17.36 2.15
N GLY A 24 8.07 -16.19 2.42
CA GLY A 24 7.99 -15.63 3.78
C GLY A 24 9.34 -15.12 4.29
N PHE A 25 9.32 -14.40 5.40
CA PHE A 25 10.53 -13.82 6.01
C PHE A 25 11.53 -14.90 6.40
N GLN A 26 11.09 -15.93 7.16
CA GLN A 26 11.97 -16.99 7.64
C GLN A 26 12.59 -17.82 6.51
N GLY A 27 11.83 -18.10 5.45
CA GLY A 27 12.28 -18.86 4.29
C GLY A 27 13.21 -18.11 3.32
N THR A 28 13.58 -16.86 3.65
CA THR A 28 14.37 -15.98 2.77
C THR A 28 15.67 -15.55 3.44
N PRO A 29 16.75 -16.34 3.35
CA PRO A 29 18.07 -15.95 3.86
C PRO A 29 18.67 -14.81 3.03
N THR A 30 19.47 -13.93 3.66
CA THR A 30 20.12 -12.78 2.99
C THR A 30 21.08 -13.20 1.85
N SER A 31 21.70 -14.37 1.97
CA SER A 31 22.51 -14.95 0.89
C SER A 31 21.70 -15.29 -0.36
N LEU A 32 20.44 -15.67 -0.22
CA LEU A 32 19.54 -15.88 -1.35
C LEU A 32 19.18 -14.53 -2.00
N ILE A 33 18.84 -13.52 -1.17
CA ILE A 33 18.51 -12.18 -1.69
C ILE A 33 19.69 -11.60 -2.46
N SER A 34 20.92 -11.62 -1.91
CA SER A 34 22.10 -11.08 -2.59
C SER A 34 22.40 -11.80 -3.89
N ARG A 35 22.26 -13.13 -3.93
CA ARG A 35 22.46 -13.92 -5.16
C ARG A 35 21.45 -13.59 -6.23
N GLU A 36 20.16 -13.56 -5.90
CA GLU A 36 19.09 -13.28 -6.87
C GLU A 36 19.09 -11.80 -7.32
N ALA A 37 19.53 -10.86 -6.45
CA ALA A 37 19.73 -9.45 -6.81
C ALA A 37 21.00 -9.19 -7.63
N GLY A 38 21.84 -10.21 -7.84
CA GLY A 38 23.09 -10.07 -8.59
C GLY A 38 24.15 -9.22 -7.88
N VAL A 39 24.13 -9.16 -6.53
CA VAL A 39 25.09 -8.39 -5.73
C VAL A 39 25.91 -9.29 -4.80
N ALA A 40 27.11 -8.83 -4.43
CA ALA A 40 27.86 -9.50 -3.38
C ALA A 40 27.12 -9.38 -2.03
N THR A 41 27.21 -10.42 -1.18
CA THR A 41 26.60 -10.40 0.15
C THR A 41 27.09 -9.23 1.01
N GLY A 42 28.38 -8.85 0.90
CA GLY A 42 28.90 -7.64 1.54
C GLY A 42 28.25 -6.34 1.07
N THR A 43 27.79 -6.28 -0.20
CA THR A 43 27.04 -5.12 -0.72
C THR A 43 25.64 -5.04 -0.08
N LEU A 44 24.98 -6.17 0.12
CA LEU A 44 23.69 -6.18 0.82
C LEU A 44 23.86 -5.65 2.25
N PHE A 45 24.86 -6.16 2.99
CA PHE A 45 25.12 -5.72 4.37
C PHE A 45 25.68 -4.29 4.46
N PHE A 46 26.20 -3.73 3.38
CA PHE A 46 26.54 -2.30 3.32
C PHE A 46 25.29 -1.42 3.35
N TYR A 47 24.20 -1.83 2.69
CA TYR A 47 22.95 -1.08 2.67
C TYR A 47 22.04 -1.41 3.87
N PHE A 48 22.04 -2.65 4.33
CA PHE A 48 21.13 -3.15 5.37
C PHE A 48 21.94 -4.02 6.35
N ALA A 49 22.15 -3.51 7.56
CA ALA A 49 22.97 -4.20 8.56
C ALA A 49 22.38 -5.57 8.95
N THR A 50 21.05 -5.69 8.94
CA THR A 50 20.31 -6.91 9.26
C THR A 50 19.23 -7.20 8.21
N LYS A 51 18.62 -8.37 8.27
CA LYS A 51 17.46 -8.71 7.43
C LYS A 51 16.21 -7.97 7.89
N GLU A 52 16.14 -7.66 9.16
CA GLU A 52 15.11 -6.84 9.80
C GLU A 52 15.17 -5.39 9.29
N ASP A 53 16.37 -4.80 9.15
CA ASP A 53 16.52 -3.46 8.54
C ASP A 53 16.07 -3.45 7.07
N LEU A 54 16.33 -4.53 6.35
CA LEU A 54 15.90 -4.66 4.94
C LEU A 54 14.37 -4.71 4.81
N ILE A 55 13.67 -5.49 5.66
CA ILE A 55 12.21 -5.57 5.59
C ILE A 55 11.56 -4.26 6.06
N ASP A 56 12.13 -3.60 7.06
CA ASP A 56 11.68 -2.29 7.53
C ASP A 56 11.77 -1.23 6.44
N GLU A 57 12.91 -1.16 5.75
CA GLU A 57 13.07 -0.23 4.63
C GLU A 57 12.13 -0.55 3.47
N LEU A 58 11.96 -1.83 3.14
CA LEU A 58 11.02 -2.26 2.11
C LEU A 58 9.58 -1.85 2.47
N TYR A 59 9.19 -2.01 3.73
CA TYR A 59 7.89 -1.60 4.23
C TYR A 59 7.68 -0.09 4.10
N ARG A 60 8.67 0.72 4.52
CA ARG A 60 8.65 2.20 4.40
C ARG A 60 8.50 2.64 2.94
N VAL A 61 9.31 2.08 2.04
CA VAL A 61 9.28 2.42 0.61
C VAL A 61 7.91 2.12 0.01
N ILE A 62 7.36 0.93 0.25
CA ILE A 62 6.05 0.53 -0.28
C ILE A 62 4.94 1.43 0.27
N LYS A 63 4.95 1.72 1.59
CA LYS A 63 3.95 2.60 2.22
C LYS A 63 4.03 4.03 1.72
N SER A 64 5.24 4.57 1.53
CA SER A 64 5.46 5.91 0.97
C SER A 64 4.93 6.01 -0.46
N GLU A 65 5.26 5.05 -1.33
CA GLU A 65 4.76 5.00 -2.70
C GLU A 65 3.23 4.89 -2.76
N ALA A 66 2.65 4.02 -1.94
CA ALA A 66 1.21 3.85 -1.87
C ALA A 66 0.52 5.13 -1.37
N GLY A 67 1.04 5.74 -0.30
CA GLY A 67 0.52 6.99 0.27
C GLY A 67 0.54 8.13 -0.75
N ALA A 68 1.67 8.31 -1.45
CA ALA A 68 1.80 9.33 -2.50
C ALA A 68 0.80 9.10 -3.65
N ALA A 69 0.70 7.86 -4.14
CA ALA A 69 -0.22 7.52 -5.22
C ALA A 69 -1.69 7.70 -4.83
N ILE A 70 -2.06 7.34 -3.60
CA ILE A 70 -3.42 7.45 -3.08
C ILE A 70 -3.81 8.92 -2.87
N ASN A 71 -2.86 9.77 -2.45
CA ASN A 71 -3.08 11.20 -2.20
C ASN A 71 -3.11 12.04 -3.49
N ASP A 72 -2.72 11.50 -4.64
CA ASP A 72 -2.57 12.26 -5.89
C ASP A 72 -3.87 12.90 -6.37
N GLY A 73 -3.86 14.23 -6.58
CA GLY A 73 -4.95 15.02 -7.13
C GLY A 73 -6.17 15.17 -6.23
N ILE A 74 -6.06 14.91 -4.91
CA ILE A 74 -7.14 15.11 -3.93
C ILE A 74 -7.41 16.61 -3.72
N GLU A 75 -6.37 17.44 -3.70
CA GLU A 75 -6.44 18.90 -3.54
C GLU A 75 -7.29 19.57 -4.63
N ASN A 76 -7.39 18.95 -5.81
CA ASN A 76 -8.17 19.44 -6.93
C ASN A 76 -9.68 19.07 -6.83
N LYS A 77 -10.15 18.56 -5.68
CA LYS A 77 -11.54 18.17 -5.45
C LYS A 77 -12.23 19.13 -4.51
N ASN A 78 -13.49 19.44 -4.84
CA ASN A 78 -14.25 20.51 -4.16
C ASN A 78 -15.06 20.01 -2.97
N SER A 79 -15.34 18.70 -2.88
CA SER A 79 -16.14 18.12 -1.81
C SER A 79 -15.46 16.92 -1.16
N ILE A 80 -15.79 16.67 0.11
CA ILE A 80 -15.33 15.48 0.86
C ILE A 80 -15.66 14.20 0.09
N LYS A 81 -16.86 14.09 -0.47
CA LYS A 81 -17.26 12.94 -1.29
C LYS A 81 -16.33 12.73 -2.48
N GLU A 82 -16.01 13.78 -3.23
CA GLU A 82 -15.13 13.70 -4.39
C GLU A 82 -13.71 13.32 -3.97
N LYS A 83 -13.20 13.88 -2.85
CA LYS A 83 -11.89 13.53 -2.27
C LYS A 83 -11.83 12.05 -1.89
N ILE A 84 -12.80 11.54 -1.14
CA ILE A 84 -12.90 10.12 -0.75
C ILE A 84 -13.00 9.20 -1.98
N CYS A 85 -13.83 9.57 -2.96
CA CYS A 85 -13.93 8.82 -4.21
C CYS A 85 -12.61 8.81 -5.00
N ARG A 86 -11.85 9.90 -4.98
CA ARG A 86 -10.53 9.98 -5.63
C ARG A 86 -9.54 9.07 -4.93
N VAL A 87 -9.47 9.13 -3.60
CA VAL A 87 -8.65 8.23 -2.75
C VAL A 87 -8.91 6.77 -3.10
N GLY A 88 -10.17 6.34 -3.09
CA GLY A 88 -10.52 4.96 -3.38
C GLY A 88 -10.13 4.53 -4.80
N LYS A 89 -10.40 5.37 -5.82
CA LYS A 89 -10.00 5.10 -7.21
C LYS A 89 -8.48 5.02 -7.38
N ASN A 90 -7.74 5.92 -6.73
CA ASN A 90 -6.28 5.91 -6.73
C ASN A 90 -5.74 4.63 -6.08
N GLY A 91 -6.29 4.25 -4.92
CA GLY A 91 -5.92 3.01 -4.22
C GLY A 91 -6.16 1.76 -5.07
N ILE A 92 -7.33 1.66 -5.73
CA ILE A 92 -7.64 0.56 -6.66
C ILE A 92 -6.65 0.55 -7.83
N SER A 93 -6.41 1.71 -8.45
CA SER A 93 -5.48 1.81 -9.58
C SER A 93 -4.05 1.40 -9.20
N TRP A 94 -3.57 1.87 -8.04
CA TRP A 94 -2.25 1.52 -7.54
C TRP A 94 -2.16 0.04 -7.19
N GLY A 95 -3.16 -0.52 -6.49
CA GLY A 95 -3.17 -1.92 -6.09
C GLY A 95 -3.17 -2.89 -7.28
N ILE A 96 -3.95 -2.58 -8.33
CA ILE A 96 -3.96 -3.39 -9.57
C ILE A 96 -2.60 -3.36 -10.29
N LYS A 97 -1.91 -2.21 -10.26
CA LYS A 97 -0.60 -2.04 -10.90
C LYS A 97 0.55 -2.65 -10.10
N ASN A 98 0.36 -2.86 -8.79
CA ASN A 98 1.39 -3.29 -7.86
C ASN A 98 0.95 -4.52 -7.04
N PRO A 99 0.58 -5.64 -7.66
CA PRO A 99 0.01 -6.80 -6.96
C PRO A 99 0.97 -7.40 -5.92
N GLU A 100 2.27 -7.42 -6.20
CA GLU A 100 3.29 -7.95 -5.27
C GLU A 100 3.44 -7.04 -4.04
N LYS A 101 3.38 -5.71 -4.21
CA LYS A 101 3.40 -4.75 -3.10
C LYS A 101 2.13 -4.85 -2.25
N MET A 102 0.97 -5.06 -2.89
CA MET A 102 -0.28 -5.34 -2.16
C MET A 102 -0.18 -6.61 -1.33
N GLN A 103 0.32 -7.70 -1.92
CA GLN A 103 0.53 -8.96 -1.22
C GLN A 103 1.51 -8.80 -0.04
N PHE A 104 2.60 -8.04 -0.23
CA PHE A 104 3.54 -7.72 0.84
C PHE A 104 2.85 -6.96 1.98
N MET A 105 2.09 -5.92 1.67
CA MET A 105 1.36 -5.15 2.69
C MET A 105 0.37 -6.03 3.48
N GLU A 106 -0.35 -6.92 2.81
CA GLU A 106 -1.29 -7.84 3.48
C GLU A 106 -0.57 -8.84 4.40
N GLN A 107 0.55 -9.43 3.94
CA GLN A 107 1.30 -10.42 4.72
C GLN A 107 2.03 -9.79 5.92
N PHE A 108 2.49 -8.55 5.79
CA PHE A 108 3.38 -7.93 6.77
C PHE A 108 2.74 -6.78 7.56
N ALA A 109 1.46 -6.47 7.34
CA ALA A 109 0.72 -5.43 8.07
C ALA A 109 0.77 -5.58 9.59
N HIS A 110 0.79 -6.82 10.09
CA HIS A 110 0.83 -7.14 11.51
C HIS A 110 1.97 -8.13 11.84
N SER A 111 2.98 -8.15 10.99
CA SER A 111 4.10 -9.08 11.14
C SER A 111 5.04 -8.62 12.25
N PRO A 112 5.50 -9.53 13.13
CA PRO A 112 6.51 -9.21 14.14
C PRO A 112 7.90 -8.93 13.54
N PHE A 113 8.08 -9.12 12.23
CA PHE A 113 9.34 -8.87 11.54
C PHE A 113 9.48 -7.42 11.05
N VAL A 114 8.39 -6.65 11.02
CA VAL A 114 8.41 -5.21 10.79
C VAL A 114 8.42 -4.51 12.13
N SER A 115 9.40 -3.64 12.35
CA SER A 115 9.54 -2.92 13.62
C SER A 115 8.37 -1.94 13.83
N THR A 116 8.07 -1.66 15.11
CA THR A 116 7.05 -0.67 15.47
C THR A 116 7.34 0.69 14.83
N THR A 117 8.60 1.11 14.82
CA THR A 117 9.04 2.37 14.21
C THR A 117 8.74 2.40 12.71
N ALA A 118 9.12 1.35 11.97
CA ALA A 118 8.83 1.27 10.54
C ALA A 118 7.32 1.26 10.26
N HIS A 119 6.54 0.62 11.14
CA HIS A 119 5.08 0.60 11.03
C HIS A 119 4.48 1.99 11.23
N GLU A 120 4.88 2.71 12.28
CA GLU A 120 4.43 4.08 12.56
C GLU A 120 4.80 5.04 11.44
N GLU A 121 6.06 5.01 10.96
CA GLU A 121 6.52 5.80 9.83
C GLU A 121 5.75 5.49 8.55
N GLY A 122 5.52 4.21 8.25
CA GLY A 122 4.73 3.79 7.11
C GLY A 122 3.28 4.27 7.17
N MET A 123 2.65 4.22 8.35
CA MET A 123 1.28 4.71 8.55
C MET A 123 1.17 6.23 8.50
N SER A 124 2.24 6.97 8.80
CA SER A 124 2.23 8.44 8.73
C SER A 124 1.87 8.97 7.34
N HIS A 125 2.19 8.23 6.27
CA HIS A 125 1.83 8.58 4.91
C HIS A 125 0.32 8.57 4.62
N PHE A 126 -0.50 8.05 5.55
CA PHE A 126 -1.96 7.96 5.41
C PHE A 126 -2.73 8.84 6.41
N LEU A 127 -2.06 9.67 7.21
CA LEU A 127 -2.72 10.56 8.19
C LEU A 127 -3.71 11.52 7.53
N PHE A 128 -3.47 11.92 6.29
CA PHE A 128 -4.40 12.75 5.52
C PHE A 128 -5.80 12.13 5.37
N LEU A 129 -5.91 10.80 5.39
CA LEU A 129 -7.21 10.10 5.34
C LEU A 129 -8.01 10.32 6.62
N GLN A 130 -7.36 10.24 7.77
CA GLN A 130 -8.00 10.52 9.06
C GLN A 130 -8.48 11.96 9.14
N GLU A 131 -7.65 12.91 8.67
CA GLU A 131 -8.02 14.33 8.62
C GLU A 131 -9.22 14.56 7.71
N LEU A 132 -9.23 13.95 6.51
CA LEU A 132 -10.33 14.02 5.57
C LEU A 132 -11.64 13.45 6.14
N ILE A 133 -11.57 12.35 6.89
CA ILE A 133 -12.74 11.76 7.56
C ILE A 133 -13.22 12.68 8.68
N ARG A 134 -12.32 13.23 9.50
CA ARG A 134 -12.69 14.19 10.57
C ARG A 134 -13.34 15.44 10.01
N GLU A 135 -12.83 15.98 8.91
CA GLU A 135 -13.45 17.10 8.19
C GLU A 135 -14.87 16.74 7.72
N GLY A 136 -15.05 15.58 7.10
CA GLY A 136 -16.36 15.11 6.64
C GLY A 136 -17.38 14.89 7.75
N ILE A 137 -16.94 14.40 8.93
CA ILE A 137 -17.77 14.29 10.13
C ILE A 137 -18.18 15.69 10.63
N LYS A 138 -17.22 16.62 10.69
CA LYS A 138 -17.49 18.01 11.12
C LYS A 138 -18.46 18.74 10.20
N GLU A 139 -18.37 18.48 8.89
CA GLU A 139 -19.31 19.02 7.89
C GLU A 139 -20.67 18.32 7.87
N GLY A 140 -20.84 17.23 8.61
CA GLY A 140 -22.08 16.44 8.62
C GLY A 140 -22.35 15.63 7.34
N VAL A 141 -21.32 15.41 6.51
CA VAL A 141 -21.44 14.60 5.27
C VAL A 141 -20.98 13.15 5.48
N ILE A 142 -20.24 12.89 6.56
CA ILE A 142 -19.87 11.55 7.03
C ILE A 142 -20.49 11.32 8.39
N ARG A 143 -20.98 10.10 8.63
CA ARG A 143 -21.55 9.68 9.93
C ARG A 143 -20.56 9.87 11.04
N ASN A 144 -21.06 10.31 12.20
CA ASN A 144 -20.26 10.53 13.41
C ASN A 144 -19.87 9.19 14.07
N TYR A 145 -18.98 8.46 13.42
CA TYR A 145 -18.34 7.27 13.93
C TYR A 145 -16.89 7.60 14.32
N ASP A 146 -16.24 6.66 15.00
CA ASP A 146 -14.81 6.78 15.32
C ASP A 146 -13.98 6.87 14.02
N PRO A 147 -13.15 7.91 13.82
CA PRO A 147 -12.39 8.10 12.57
C PRO A 147 -11.39 6.97 12.28
N ASP A 148 -10.78 6.38 13.31
CA ASP A 148 -9.80 5.32 13.15
C ASP A 148 -10.49 4.02 12.73
N LEU A 149 -11.66 3.73 13.32
CA LEU A 149 -12.52 2.63 12.89
C LEU A 149 -12.94 2.80 11.43
N LEU A 150 -13.36 4.00 11.02
CA LEU A 150 -13.74 4.26 9.62
C LEU A 150 -12.57 4.04 8.66
N CYS A 151 -11.38 4.56 8.99
CA CYS A 151 -10.16 4.34 8.20
C CYS A 151 -9.85 2.84 8.04
N MET A 152 -9.91 2.09 9.15
CA MET A 152 -9.64 0.65 9.15
C MET A 152 -10.66 -0.11 8.29
N MET A 153 -11.94 0.16 8.44
CA MET A 153 -13.02 -0.49 7.68
C MET A 153 -12.95 -0.16 6.19
N LEU A 154 -12.68 1.11 5.84
CA LEU A 154 -12.50 1.52 4.45
C LEU A 154 -11.28 0.86 3.81
N ALA A 155 -10.15 0.80 4.52
CA ALA A 155 -8.94 0.15 4.03
C ALA A 155 -9.15 -1.36 3.79
N ALA A 156 -9.77 -2.07 4.74
CA ALA A 156 -10.08 -3.49 4.62
C ALA A 156 -11.04 -3.78 3.45
N SER A 157 -12.09 -2.97 3.31
CA SER A 157 -13.07 -3.11 2.23
C SER A 157 -12.43 -2.79 0.86
N LEU A 158 -11.54 -1.80 0.81
CA LEU A 158 -10.81 -1.44 -0.42
C LEU A 158 -9.84 -2.57 -0.84
N SER A 159 -9.12 -3.19 0.10
CA SER A 159 -8.25 -4.34 -0.17
C SER A 159 -9.04 -5.50 -0.77
N GLY A 160 -10.19 -5.85 -0.19
CA GLY A 160 -11.08 -6.88 -0.73
C GLY A 160 -11.60 -6.54 -2.13
N LEU A 161 -11.93 -5.28 -2.39
CA LEU A 161 -12.36 -4.82 -3.72
C LEU A 161 -11.22 -4.91 -4.74
N ILE A 162 -10.00 -4.51 -4.37
CA ILE A 162 -8.82 -4.64 -5.22
C ILE A 162 -8.59 -6.10 -5.61
N ALA A 163 -8.59 -7.00 -4.65
CA ALA A 163 -8.43 -8.43 -4.88
C ALA A 163 -9.49 -8.97 -5.86
N ARG A 164 -10.77 -8.60 -5.65
CA ARG A 164 -11.88 -9.02 -6.52
C ARG A 164 -11.77 -8.46 -7.94
N VAL A 165 -11.37 -7.19 -8.07
CA VAL A 165 -11.22 -6.53 -9.39
C VAL A 165 -10.00 -7.10 -10.13
N THR A 166 -8.91 -7.37 -9.43
CA THR A 166 -7.70 -7.98 -10.02
C THR A 166 -7.97 -9.37 -10.59
N ALA A 167 -8.80 -10.17 -9.90
CA ALA A 167 -9.18 -11.51 -10.32
C ALA A 167 -10.19 -11.54 -11.51
N GLU A 168 -10.79 -10.39 -11.87
CA GLU A 168 -11.78 -10.34 -12.96
C GLU A 168 -11.09 -10.16 -14.32
N PRO A 169 -11.23 -11.08 -15.28
CA PRO A 169 -10.59 -10.98 -16.58
C PRO A 169 -11.25 -9.96 -17.52
N ASP A 170 -12.57 -9.74 -17.38
CA ASP A 170 -13.32 -8.83 -18.27
C ASP A 170 -13.14 -7.36 -17.87
N PRO A 171 -12.52 -6.49 -18.70
CA PRO A 171 -12.33 -5.09 -18.40
C PRO A 171 -13.63 -4.29 -18.15
N LYS A 172 -14.71 -4.64 -18.86
CA LYS A 172 -16.02 -3.97 -18.67
C LYS A 172 -16.58 -4.29 -17.29
N LYS A 173 -16.49 -5.56 -16.90
CA LYS A 173 -16.93 -6.02 -15.59
C LYS A 173 -16.05 -5.47 -14.46
N ARG A 174 -14.74 -5.31 -14.69
CA ARG A 174 -13.87 -4.58 -13.73
C ARG A 174 -14.37 -3.18 -13.46
N GLY A 175 -14.69 -2.41 -14.51
CA GLY A 175 -15.24 -1.05 -14.37
C GLY A 175 -16.53 -1.02 -13.57
N LEU A 176 -17.44 -1.97 -13.82
CA LEU A 176 -18.68 -2.12 -13.06
C LEU A 176 -18.42 -2.42 -11.58
N LEU A 177 -17.54 -3.36 -11.28
CA LEU A 177 -17.16 -3.73 -9.90
C LEU A 177 -16.55 -2.55 -9.14
N VAL A 178 -15.67 -1.78 -9.79
CA VAL A 178 -15.10 -0.56 -9.20
C VAL A 178 -16.21 0.45 -8.88
N GLY A 179 -17.15 0.68 -9.81
CA GLY A 179 -18.27 1.60 -9.59
C GLY A 179 -19.13 1.17 -8.40
N GLN A 180 -19.58 -0.08 -8.38
CA GLN A 180 -20.40 -0.65 -7.29
C GLN A 180 -19.66 -0.64 -5.95
N GLY A 181 -18.39 -1.01 -5.93
CA GLY A 181 -17.58 -1.01 -4.71
C GLY A 181 -17.40 0.40 -4.15
N MET A 182 -17.12 1.38 -4.99
CA MET A 182 -17.00 2.78 -4.56
C MET A 182 -18.32 3.36 -4.06
N GLU A 183 -19.43 3.01 -4.69
CA GLU A 183 -20.79 3.40 -4.22
C GLU A 183 -21.09 2.75 -2.86
N PHE A 184 -20.81 1.48 -2.69
CA PHE A 184 -20.95 0.77 -1.41
C PHE A 184 -20.12 1.42 -0.30
N LEU A 185 -18.84 1.71 -0.56
CA LEU A 185 -17.96 2.34 0.41
C LEU A 185 -18.46 3.73 0.82
N TRP A 186 -18.90 4.55 -0.13
CA TRP A 186 -19.44 5.87 0.16
C TRP A 186 -20.74 5.78 0.97
N ASN A 187 -21.69 4.97 0.54
CA ASN A 187 -22.99 4.84 1.20
C ASN A 187 -22.87 4.25 2.62
N GLY A 188 -21.82 3.46 2.87
CA GLY A 188 -21.51 2.95 4.20
C GLY A 188 -21.13 4.02 5.21
N ILE A 189 -20.52 5.12 4.77
CA ILE A 189 -20.03 6.20 5.64
C ILE A 189 -20.82 7.51 5.53
N ALA A 190 -21.58 7.72 4.47
CA ALA A 190 -22.38 8.94 4.26
C ALA A 190 -23.44 9.11 5.36
N ALA A 191 -23.59 10.37 5.85
CA ALA A 191 -24.59 10.74 6.86
C ALA A 191 -26.02 10.77 6.29
#